data_3859b6ce44581072086c4d497171ad53
#
_entry.id   3859b6ce44581072086c4d497171ad53
#
_cell.length_a   1.000
_cell.length_b   1.000
_cell.length_c   1.000
_cell.angle_alpha   90.00
_cell.angle_beta   90.00
_cell.angle_gamma   90.00
#
_symmetry.space_group_name_H-M   'P 1'
#
loop_
_entity.id
_entity.type
_entity.pdbx_description
1 polymer ?
#
loop_
_entity_poly.entity_id
_entity_poly.type
_entity_poly.pdbx_seq_one_letter_code
_entity_poly.pdbx_strand_id
1 'polypeptide(L)'
;MALVKLTFDGSSVSSKQDADINFHVTGLVPSGIIRGLGSELSYTTSNNYITFNDGYVQIYGRRLYIESGSQVYVSLDSTKYGYVVITVNLNTNTATLGVEESTSSSYPTLTQENLHTNGSIYQMPIAKYSKTATSLTMQSFERTYIETPLSVANEGYNKTIDYLEDYYDCYNWKGSWYTNKSNIYLSDTQWDTYNKTMFILHLNIGITVCVPGRFISATSAFNVDYYYNGKMYTISTGCSSSNKYLIFTCSDTSHYIKNVYGIR
;
A
#
# COMPACT_ATOMS: atom_id res chain seq x y z
N MET A 1 -29.35 31.40 -19.34
CA MET A 1 -28.44 30.41 -18.77
C MET A 1 -29.23 29.11 -18.63
N ALA A 2 -28.81 28.01 -19.22
CA ALA A 2 -29.52 26.74 -19.15
C ALA A 2 -28.95 25.89 -18.01
N LEU A 3 -29.81 25.42 -17.11
CA LEU A 3 -29.46 24.44 -16.07
C LEU A 3 -29.46 23.03 -16.71
N VAL A 4 -28.37 22.29 -16.58
CA VAL A 4 -28.27 20.91 -17.07
C VAL A 4 -28.35 19.96 -15.85
N LYS A 5 -29.31 19.05 -15.86
CA LYS A 5 -29.48 18.01 -14.84
C LYS A 5 -28.54 16.86 -15.15
N LEU A 6 -27.69 16.45 -14.19
CA LEU A 6 -26.71 15.36 -14.38
C LEU A 6 -27.16 14.04 -13.74
N THR A 7 -27.76 14.08 -12.53
CA THR A 7 -28.08 12.89 -11.74
C THR A 7 -29.58 12.74 -11.48
N PHE A 8 -30.39 13.07 -12.46
CA PHE A 8 -31.84 12.94 -12.41
C PHE A 8 -32.33 11.88 -13.41
N ASP A 9 -33.48 11.28 -13.16
CA ASP A 9 -34.07 10.31 -14.05
C ASP A 9 -34.24 10.90 -15.45
N GLY A 10 -33.85 10.15 -16.49
CA GLY A 10 -33.89 10.56 -17.88
C GLY A 10 -32.84 11.60 -18.30
N SER A 11 -31.90 11.98 -17.44
CA SER A 11 -30.77 12.83 -17.81
C SER A 11 -29.64 12.02 -18.47
N SER A 12 -28.88 12.65 -19.36
CA SER A 12 -27.67 12.09 -19.95
C SER A 12 -26.44 12.82 -19.43
N VAL A 13 -25.37 12.09 -19.14
CA VAL A 13 -24.08 12.64 -18.76
C VAL A 13 -23.14 12.51 -19.96
N SER A 14 -22.54 13.61 -20.39
CA SER A 14 -21.52 13.55 -21.43
C SER A 14 -20.21 12.99 -20.87
N SER A 15 -19.38 12.39 -21.72
CA SER A 15 -18.05 11.88 -21.34
C SER A 15 -17.15 12.95 -20.72
N LYS A 16 -17.34 14.23 -21.13
CA LYS A 16 -16.63 15.36 -20.51
C LYS A 16 -17.10 15.60 -19.07
N GLN A 17 -18.41 15.63 -18.84
CA GLN A 17 -18.98 15.86 -17.51
C GLN A 17 -18.60 14.73 -16.55
N ASP A 18 -18.62 13.47 -17.00
CA ASP A 18 -18.17 12.32 -16.22
C ASP A 18 -16.69 12.44 -15.89
N ALA A 19 -15.84 12.81 -16.86
CA ALA A 19 -14.42 13.03 -16.64
C ALA A 19 -14.16 14.18 -15.66
N ASP A 20 -14.91 15.30 -15.75
CA ASP A 20 -14.76 16.43 -14.84
C ASP A 20 -15.07 16.02 -13.38
N ILE A 21 -16.12 15.23 -13.15
CA ILE A 21 -16.47 14.70 -11.84
C ILE A 21 -15.39 13.75 -11.33
N ASN A 22 -14.95 12.81 -12.14
CA ASN A 22 -13.90 11.87 -11.78
C ASN A 22 -12.57 12.58 -11.44
N PHE A 23 -12.22 13.61 -12.21
CA PHE A 23 -11.02 14.43 -11.98
C PHE A 23 -11.09 15.16 -10.64
N HIS A 24 -12.25 15.70 -10.30
CA HIS A 24 -12.46 16.35 -9.00
C HIS A 24 -12.38 15.36 -7.84
N VAL A 25 -13.04 14.21 -7.95
CA VAL A 25 -13.04 13.17 -6.89
C VAL A 25 -11.64 12.64 -6.58
N THR A 26 -10.75 12.61 -7.57
CA THR A 26 -9.37 12.15 -7.41
C THR A 26 -8.38 13.28 -7.06
N GLY A 27 -8.88 14.40 -6.55
CA GLY A 27 -8.04 15.49 -6.04
C GLY A 27 -7.31 16.27 -7.13
N LEU A 28 -7.90 16.35 -8.35
CA LEU A 28 -7.35 17.09 -9.49
C LEU A 28 -5.97 16.57 -9.96
N VAL A 29 -5.71 15.29 -9.78
CA VAL A 29 -4.46 14.65 -10.28
C VAL A 29 -4.59 14.46 -11.79
N PRO A 30 -3.69 15.04 -12.61
CA PRO A 30 -3.81 15.01 -14.07
C PRO A 30 -3.81 13.60 -14.66
N SER A 31 -2.92 12.74 -14.17
CA SER A 31 -2.84 11.35 -14.63
C SER A 31 -2.19 10.46 -13.60
N GLY A 32 -2.54 9.18 -13.59
CA GLY A 32 -1.92 8.20 -12.71
C GLY A 32 -2.56 6.82 -12.82
N ILE A 33 -1.86 5.83 -12.28
CA ILE A 33 -2.36 4.48 -12.06
C ILE A 33 -3.20 4.50 -10.79
N ILE A 34 -4.41 3.93 -10.84
CA ILE A 34 -5.30 3.92 -9.66
C ILE A 34 -4.83 2.81 -8.71
N ARG A 35 -4.46 3.21 -7.49
CA ARG A 35 -3.99 2.31 -6.42
C ARG A 35 -5.06 1.32 -5.98
N GLY A 36 -4.62 0.09 -5.71
CA GLY A 36 -5.47 -0.96 -5.15
C GLY A 36 -6.51 -1.53 -6.12
N LEU A 37 -6.40 -1.24 -7.42
CA LEU A 37 -7.24 -1.83 -8.46
C LEU A 37 -6.40 -2.63 -9.46
N GLY A 38 -6.66 -3.93 -9.54
CA GLY A 38 -5.90 -4.87 -10.34
C GLY A 38 -4.47 -5.04 -9.83
N SER A 39 -3.55 -5.34 -10.72
CA SER A 39 -2.12 -5.54 -10.44
C SER A 39 -1.29 -4.25 -10.64
N GLU A 40 -1.95 -3.08 -10.67
CA GLU A 40 -1.34 -1.74 -10.81
C GLU A 40 -0.37 -1.66 -12.00
N LEU A 41 -0.69 -2.32 -13.11
CA LEU A 41 0.14 -2.38 -14.32
C LEU A 41 1.58 -2.85 -14.05
N SER A 42 1.77 -3.78 -13.11
CA SER A 42 3.05 -4.48 -13.01
C SER A 42 3.38 -5.16 -14.34
N TYR A 43 4.65 -5.28 -14.68
CA TYR A 43 5.03 -5.79 -16.00
C TYR A 43 6.22 -6.76 -15.93
N THR A 44 6.32 -7.59 -16.96
CA THR A 44 7.46 -8.46 -17.25
C THR A 44 7.97 -8.18 -18.66
N THR A 45 9.21 -8.58 -18.93
CA THR A 45 9.81 -8.43 -20.27
C THR A 45 10.30 -9.77 -20.78
N SER A 46 9.98 -10.09 -22.02
CA SER A 46 10.47 -11.30 -22.71
C SER A 46 10.45 -11.08 -24.22
N ASN A 47 11.51 -11.48 -24.92
CA ASN A 47 11.59 -11.42 -26.38
C ASN A 47 11.18 -10.05 -26.98
N ASN A 48 11.65 -8.96 -26.38
CA ASN A 48 11.34 -7.59 -26.79
C ASN A 48 9.88 -7.16 -26.61
N TYR A 49 9.08 -7.95 -25.93
CA TYR A 49 7.76 -7.56 -25.46
C TYR A 49 7.82 -7.12 -24.02
N ILE A 50 7.12 -6.04 -23.73
CA ILE A 50 6.78 -5.60 -22.37
C ILE A 50 5.34 -6.00 -22.16
N THR A 51 5.09 -6.97 -21.26
CA THR A 51 3.77 -7.53 -20.98
C THR A 51 3.28 -6.99 -19.66
N PHE A 52 2.14 -6.32 -19.68
CA PHE A 52 1.50 -5.72 -18.49
C PHE A 52 0.50 -6.70 -17.88
N ASN A 53 0.46 -6.72 -16.55
CA ASN A 53 -0.68 -7.23 -15.82
C ASN A 53 -1.80 -6.17 -15.82
N ASP A 54 -2.99 -6.56 -15.37
CA ASP A 54 -4.15 -5.68 -15.36
C ASP A 54 -3.97 -4.44 -14.48
N GLY A 55 -4.74 -3.43 -14.78
CA GLY A 55 -4.79 -2.22 -13.95
C GLY A 55 -5.64 -1.13 -14.56
N TYR A 56 -5.91 -0.14 -13.75
CA TYR A 56 -6.70 1.03 -14.12
C TYR A 56 -5.84 2.27 -14.10
N VAL A 57 -6.03 3.12 -15.09
CA VAL A 57 -5.43 4.46 -15.13
C VAL A 57 -6.50 5.52 -15.28
N GLN A 58 -6.18 6.70 -14.84
CA GLN A 58 -6.99 7.88 -15.11
C GLN A 58 -6.13 8.97 -15.71
N ILE A 59 -6.65 9.62 -16.75
CA ILE A 59 -6.04 10.77 -17.41
C ILE A 59 -7.10 11.87 -17.50
N TYR A 60 -6.94 12.95 -16.72
CA TYR A 60 -7.90 14.02 -16.56
C TYR A 60 -9.35 13.53 -16.39
N GLY A 61 -9.53 12.60 -15.42
CA GLY A 61 -10.82 12.00 -15.10
C GLY A 61 -11.31 10.91 -16.07
N ARG A 62 -10.67 10.71 -17.21
CA ARG A 62 -10.99 9.63 -18.15
C ARG A 62 -10.33 8.35 -17.67
N ARG A 63 -11.14 7.33 -17.41
CA ARG A 63 -10.69 6.05 -16.87
C ARG A 63 -10.49 5.05 -18.00
N LEU A 64 -9.38 4.34 -17.93
CA LEU A 64 -9.00 3.30 -18.88
C LEU A 64 -8.64 2.04 -18.10
N TYR A 65 -9.05 0.90 -18.62
CA TYR A 65 -8.64 -0.41 -18.10
C TYR A 65 -7.70 -1.07 -19.10
N ILE A 66 -6.60 -1.61 -18.60
CA ILE A 66 -5.63 -2.40 -19.36
C ILE A 66 -5.75 -3.83 -18.88
N GLU A 67 -6.06 -4.72 -19.79
CA GLU A 67 -6.22 -6.14 -19.50
C GLU A 67 -4.87 -6.81 -19.24
N SER A 68 -4.87 -7.82 -18.36
CA SER A 68 -3.69 -8.66 -18.13
C SER A 68 -3.27 -9.36 -19.42
N GLY A 69 -1.97 -9.36 -19.70
CA GLY A 69 -1.40 -9.90 -20.93
C GLY A 69 -1.32 -8.88 -22.07
N SER A 70 -1.76 -7.61 -21.87
CA SER A 70 -1.53 -6.55 -22.85
C SER A 70 -0.04 -6.35 -23.10
N GLN A 71 0.36 -6.31 -24.36
CA GLN A 71 1.76 -6.30 -24.76
C GLN A 71 2.13 -5.10 -25.61
N VAL A 72 3.33 -4.62 -25.42
CA VAL A 72 3.97 -3.64 -26.29
C VAL A 72 5.26 -4.25 -26.82
N TYR A 73 5.39 -4.29 -28.15
CA TYR A 73 6.59 -4.74 -28.82
C TYR A 73 7.57 -3.58 -28.99
N VAL A 74 8.84 -3.79 -28.64
CA VAL A 74 9.94 -2.83 -28.84
C VAL A 74 10.90 -3.38 -29.88
N SER A 75 10.93 -2.78 -31.08
CA SER A 75 11.82 -3.19 -32.16
C SER A 75 13.29 -2.87 -31.81
N LEU A 76 14.17 -3.85 -31.88
CA LEU A 76 15.62 -3.68 -31.63
C LEU A 76 16.36 -3.32 -32.93
N ASP A 77 16.10 -2.15 -33.46
CA ASP A 77 16.69 -1.65 -34.72
C ASP A 77 17.91 -0.74 -34.51
N SER A 78 17.97 -0.04 -33.41
CA SER A 78 19.01 0.95 -33.10
C SER A 78 19.02 1.30 -31.61
N THR A 79 20.05 2.03 -31.19
CA THR A 79 20.10 2.58 -29.83
C THR A 79 19.12 3.72 -29.69
N LYS A 80 18.16 3.56 -28.76
CA LYS A 80 17.15 4.58 -28.45
C LYS A 80 16.80 4.55 -26.96
N TYR A 81 16.21 5.65 -26.52
CA TYR A 81 15.62 5.83 -25.21
C TYR A 81 14.10 6.00 -25.37
N GLY A 82 13.30 5.30 -24.58
CA GLY A 82 11.87 5.33 -24.78
C GLY A 82 11.04 5.18 -23.51
N TYR A 83 9.78 5.55 -23.66
CA TYR A 83 8.73 5.27 -22.71
C TYR A 83 7.67 4.36 -23.34
N VAL A 84 7.08 3.47 -22.54
CA VAL A 84 5.76 2.93 -22.85
C VAL A 84 4.76 3.93 -22.33
N VAL A 85 3.84 4.34 -23.20
CA VAL A 85 2.88 5.40 -22.92
C VAL A 85 1.44 4.95 -23.19
N ILE A 86 0.53 5.48 -22.39
CA ILE A 86 -0.89 5.50 -22.72
C ILE A 86 -1.19 6.88 -23.30
N THR A 87 -1.61 6.91 -24.56
CA THR A 87 -1.97 8.16 -25.26
C THR A 87 -3.46 8.30 -25.33
N VAL A 88 -4.00 9.38 -24.76
CA VAL A 88 -5.40 9.83 -24.98
C VAL A 88 -5.37 10.95 -26.01
N ASN A 89 -6.18 10.79 -27.05
CA ASN A 89 -6.35 11.81 -28.10
C ASN A 89 -7.85 12.14 -28.25
N LEU A 90 -8.24 13.32 -27.81
CA LEU A 90 -9.64 13.78 -27.85
C LEU A 90 -10.09 14.21 -29.27
N ASN A 91 -9.13 14.56 -30.14
CA ASN A 91 -9.47 14.92 -31.53
C ASN A 91 -9.98 13.71 -32.31
N THR A 92 -9.41 12.53 -32.03
CA THR A 92 -9.81 11.26 -32.67
C THR A 92 -10.68 10.40 -31.77
N ASN A 93 -10.93 10.84 -30.54
CA ASN A 93 -11.65 10.08 -29.50
C ASN A 93 -11.05 8.66 -29.28
N THR A 94 -9.74 8.57 -29.18
CA THR A 94 -9.01 7.30 -29.03
C THR A 94 -8.13 7.28 -27.79
N ALA A 95 -7.89 6.07 -27.27
CA ALA A 95 -6.86 5.78 -26.29
C ALA A 95 -6.02 4.60 -26.82
N THR A 96 -4.70 4.72 -26.75
CA THR A 96 -3.77 3.70 -27.25
C THR A 96 -2.65 3.41 -26.24
N LEU A 97 -2.19 2.17 -26.21
CA LEU A 97 -0.98 1.74 -25.52
C LEU A 97 0.12 1.56 -26.57
N GLY A 98 1.26 2.25 -26.38
CA GLY A 98 2.33 2.22 -27.37
C GLY A 98 3.67 2.68 -26.81
N VAL A 99 4.61 2.98 -27.71
CA VAL A 99 5.94 3.48 -27.34
C VAL A 99 6.18 4.85 -27.94
N GLU A 100 6.90 5.71 -27.18
CA GLU A 100 7.50 6.94 -27.65
C GLU A 100 9.01 6.82 -27.52
N GLU A 101 9.75 7.03 -28.62
CA GLU A 101 11.19 6.85 -28.66
C GLU A 101 11.92 8.08 -29.19
N SER A 102 13.10 8.33 -28.67
CA SER A 102 14.03 9.34 -29.17
C SER A 102 15.29 8.69 -29.73
N THR A 103 15.79 9.19 -30.84
CA THR A 103 17.09 8.83 -31.43
C THR A 103 18.27 9.56 -30.79
N SER A 104 17.99 10.59 -29.95
CA SER A 104 19.02 11.29 -29.18
C SER A 104 19.47 10.47 -27.97
N SER A 105 20.51 10.93 -27.29
CA SER A 105 20.98 10.33 -26.02
C SER A 105 20.07 10.63 -24.82
N SER A 106 18.93 11.27 -25.04
CA SER A 106 17.93 11.62 -24.04
C SER A 106 16.57 10.99 -24.36
N TYR A 107 15.73 10.85 -23.34
CA TYR A 107 14.36 10.39 -23.48
C TYR A 107 13.50 11.40 -24.28
N PRO A 108 12.47 10.90 -24.99
CA PRO A 108 11.59 11.79 -25.75
C PRO A 108 10.80 12.71 -24.82
N THR A 109 10.51 13.92 -25.34
CA THR A 109 9.55 14.81 -24.67
C THR A 109 8.15 14.32 -24.99
N LEU A 110 7.33 14.09 -23.97
CA LEU A 110 5.96 13.63 -24.12
C LEU A 110 5.00 14.81 -24.28
N THR A 111 3.97 14.63 -25.08
CA THR A 111 2.87 15.58 -25.19
C THR A 111 1.94 15.44 -24.01
N GLN A 112 1.85 16.45 -23.16
CA GLN A 112 1.05 16.44 -21.92
C GLN A 112 0.19 17.69 -21.80
N GLU A 113 -0.77 17.81 -22.69
CA GLU A 113 -1.69 18.95 -22.72
C GLU A 113 -2.75 18.82 -21.61
N ASN A 114 -3.28 19.95 -21.15
CA ASN A 114 -4.35 19.97 -20.17
C ASN A 114 -5.69 19.62 -20.83
N LEU A 115 -6.10 18.34 -20.70
CA LEU A 115 -7.35 17.84 -21.31
C LEU A 115 -8.62 18.31 -20.59
N HIS A 116 -8.50 18.96 -19.44
CA HIS A 116 -9.61 19.57 -18.73
C HIS A 116 -10.01 20.93 -19.34
N THR A 117 -9.06 21.64 -19.94
CA THR A 117 -9.28 22.93 -20.59
C THR A 117 -9.31 22.80 -22.12
N ASN A 118 -8.24 23.17 -22.79
CA ASN A 118 -8.17 23.26 -24.25
C ASN A 118 -7.23 22.22 -24.89
N GLY A 119 -6.59 21.36 -24.10
CA GLY A 119 -5.71 20.32 -24.61
C GLY A 119 -6.50 19.17 -25.24
N SER A 120 -5.86 18.51 -26.17
CA SER A 120 -6.43 17.40 -26.93
C SER A 120 -5.67 16.10 -26.79
N ILE A 121 -4.36 16.16 -26.49
CA ILE A 121 -3.47 15.00 -26.46
C ILE A 121 -2.73 14.94 -25.13
N TYR A 122 -2.75 13.76 -24.52
CA TYR A 122 -1.96 13.49 -23.32
C TYR A 122 -1.29 12.11 -23.40
N GLN A 123 0.03 12.09 -23.20
CA GLN A 123 0.84 10.89 -23.16
C GLN A 123 1.29 10.63 -21.71
N MET A 124 0.72 9.59 -21.10
CA MET A 124 1.06 9.16 -19.75
C MET A 124 2.12 8.05 -19.81
N PRO A 125 3.35 8.27 -19.31
CA PRO A 125 4.36 7.22 -19.25
C PRO A 125 4.02 6.22 -18.14
N ILE A 126 4.13 4.92 -18.46
CA ILE A 126 3.90 3.82 -17.51
C ILE A 126 5.10 2.90 -17.33
N ALA A 127 6.07 2.94 -18.25
CA ALA A 127 7.37 2.28 -18.11
C ALA A 127 8.43 3.06 -18.91
N LYS A 128 9.69 2.88 -18.52
CA LYS A 128 10.86 3.56 -19.09
C LYS A 128 11.89 2.51 -19.50
N TYR A 129 12.49 2.67 -20.66
CA TYR A 129 13.48 1.74 -21.15
C TYR A 129 14.57 2.42 -21.99
N SER A 130 15.68 1.73 -22.16
CA SER A 130 16.66 1.98 -23.22
C SER A 130 16.84 0.69 -24.04
N LYS A 131 17.19 0.84 -25.30
CA LYS A 131 17.45 -0.29 -26.19
C LYS A 131 18.70 -0.07 -27.02
N THR A 132 19.25 -1.19 -27.48
CA THR A 132 20.28 -1.26 -28.51
C THR A 132 19.77 -2.10 -29.68
N ALA A 133 20.60 -2.37 -30.68
CA ALA A 133 20.25 -3.31 -31.76
C ALA A 133 20.09 -4.77 -31.28
N THR A 134 20.47 -5.09 -30.03
CA THR A 134 20.51 -6.48 -29.52
C THR A 134 19.85 -6.68 -28.17
N SER A 135 19.52 -5.60 -27.46
CA SER A 135 19.01 -5.69 -26.10
C SER A 135 17.99 -4.61 -25.75
N LEU A 136 17.03 -4.99 -24.93
CA LEU A 136 16.06 -4.10 -24.25
C LEU A 136 16.38 -4.08 -22.76
N THR A 137 16.56 -2.91 -22.19
CA THR A 137 16.84 -2.74 -20.76
C THR A 137 15.81 -1.80 -20.14
N MET A 138 15.05 -2.31 -19.18
CA MET A 138 14.11 -1.49 -18.41
C MET A 138 14.86 -0.58 -17.46
N GLN A 139 14.41 0.65 -17.33
CA GLN A 139 15.00 1.67 -16.49
C GLN A 139 14.12 1.97 -15.29
N SER A 140 14.74 2.38 -14.20
CA SER A 140 13.99 2.87 -13.04
C SER A 140 13.16 4.10 -13.44
N PHE A 141 11.92 4.12 -13.03
CA PHE A 141 10.96 5.16 -13.36
C PHE A 141 9.94 5.30 -12.23
N GLU A 142 9.80 6.49 -11.73
CA GLU A 142 8.78 6.81 -10.73
C GLU A 142 7.44 7.00 -11.43
N ARG A 143 6.52 6.09 -11.17
CA ARG A 143 5.16 6.12 -11.72
C ARG A 143 4.28 7.05 -10.89
N THR A 144 3.42 7.79 -11.55
CA THR A 144 2.39 8.57 -10.87
C THR A 144 1.23 7.67 -10.50
N TYR A 145 0.78 7.78 -9.25
CA TYR A 145 -0.38 7.03 -8.75
C TYR A 145 -1.49 7.99 -8.33
N ILE A 146 -2.72 7.51 -8.48
CA ILE A 146 -3.92 8.16 -7.93
C ILE A 146 -4.32 7.34 -6.70
N GLU A 147 -4.25 7.98 -5.55
CA GLU A 147 -4.59 7.35 -4.29
C GLU A 147 -6.12 7.23 -4.16
N THR A 148 -6.57 6.08 -3.71
CA THR A 148 -7.98 5.86 -3.36
C THR A 148 -8.18 6.11 -1.86
N PRO A 149 -9.41 6.37 -1.38
CA PRO A 149 -9.67 6.46 0.06
C PRO A 149 -9.19 5.24 0.84
N LEU A 150 -9.27 4.05 0.24
CA LEU A 150 -8.77 2.81 0.86
C LEU A 150 -7.24 2.77 0.90
N SER A 151 -6.55 3.17 -0.19
CA SER A 151 -5.08 3.20 -0.20
C SER A 151 -4.53 4.22 0.79
N VAL A 152 -5.14 5.40 0.88
CA VAL A 152 -4.77 6.44 1.86
C VAL A 152 -5.01 5.95 3.29
N ALA A 153 -6.14 5.29 3.55
CA ALA A 153 -6.43 4.72 4.86
C ALA A 153 -5.41 3.63 5.24
N ASN A 154 -5.06 2.74 4.32
CA ASN A 154 -4.06 1.70 4.53
C ASN A 154 -2.65 2.28 4.73
N GLU A 155 -2.28 3.29 3.96
CA GLU A 155 -1.00 3.99 4.14
C GLU A 155 -0.93 4.70 5.50
N GLY A 156 -2.00 5.38 5.89
CA GLY A 156 -2.11 6.01 7.21
C GLY A 156 -2.02 4.98 8.34
N TYR A 157 -2.68 3.84 8.21
CA TYR A 157 -2.59 2.73 9.16
C TYR A 157 -1.15 2.20 9.25
N ASN A 158 -0.51 1.92 8.10
CA ASN A 158 0.86 1.40 8.06
C ASN A 158 1.86 2.42 8.65
N LYS A 159 1.77 3.70 8.28
CA LYS A 159 2.59 4.77 8.88
C LYS A 159 2.39 4.89 10.38
N THR A 160 1.17 4.68 10.87
CA THR A 160 0.89 4.68 12.30
C THR A 160 1.54 3.49 12.99
N ILE A 161 1.49 2.30 12.38
CA ILE A 161 2.20 1.11 12.88
C ILE A 161 3.71 1.34 12.88
N ASP A 162 4.29 1.78 11.76
CA ASP A 162 5.73 2.07 11.65
C ASP A 162 6.16 3.11 12.71
N TYR A 163 5.39 4.18 12.89
CA TYR A 163 5.64 5.19 13.93
C TYR A 163 5.57 4.59 15.34
N LEU A 164 4.59 3.74 15.61
CA LEU A 164 4.49 3.06 16.89
C LEU A 164 5.65 2.07 17.09
N GLU A 165 6.06 1.36 16.06
CA GLU A 165 7.21 0.45 16.09
C GLU A 165 8.52 1.21 16.35
N ASP A 166 8.75 2.34 15.68
CA ASP A 166 9.95 3.16 15.85
C ASP A 166 9.96 3.91 17.19
N TYR A 167 8.82 4.46 17.59
CA TYR A 167 8.72 5.30 18.79
C TYR A 167 8.64 4.50 20.08
N TYR A 168 8.03 3.31 20.02
CA TYR A 168 7.77 2.49 21.20
C TYR A 168 8.66 1.26 21.30
N ASP A 169 9.69 1.10 20.48
CA ASP A 169 10.48 -0.15 20.44
C ASP A 169 9.55 -1.37 20.45
N CYS A 170 8.59 -1.41 19.54
CA CYS A 170 7.66 -2.53 19.44
C CYS A 170 8.43 -3.78 19.07
N TYR A 171 8.67 -4.62 20.04
CA TYR A 171 9.33 -5.90 19.82
C TYR A 171 8.39 -6.81 19.07
N ASN A 172 8.72 -7.08 17.80
CA ASN A 172 8.12 -8.17 17.07
C ASN A 172 8.60 -9.48 17.73
N TRP A 173 7.82 -9.92 18.72
CA TRP A 173 8.22 -11.00 19.58
C TRP A 173 8.31 -12.34 18.82
N LYS A 174 9.44 -13.04 19.01
CA LYS A 174 9.70 -14.40 18.51
C LYS A 174 9.88 -15.35 19.70
N GLY A 175 8.83 -15.69 20.41
CA GLY A 175 8.89 -16.61 21.52
C GLY A 175 8.13 -17.92 21.30
N SER A 176 8.17 -18.80 22.30
CA SER A 176 7.44 -20.07 22.27
C SER A 176 5.98 -19.85 22.61
N TRP A 177 5.07 -20.24 21.71
CA TRP A 177 3.65 -20.22 21.94
C TRP A 177 3.18 -21.55 22.51
N TYR A 178 2.54 -21.49 23.65
CA TYR A 178 1.68 -22.57 24.15
C TYR A 178 0.23 -22.09 24.01
N THR A 179 -0.73 -23.01 24.08
CA THR A 179 -2.15 -22.71 23.86
C THR A 179 -2.69 -21.52 24.65
N ASN A 180 -2.17 -21.25 25.84
CA ASN A 180 -2.58 -20.14 26.70
C ASN A 180 -1.42 -19.39 27.36
N LYS A 181 -0.18 -19.69 26.98
CA LYS A 181 1.00 -19.16 27.66
C LYS A 181 2.03 -18.67 26.65
N SER A 182 2.56 -17.48 26.89
CA SER A 182 3.62 -16.86 26.08
C SER A 182 4.80 -16.49 26.95
N ASN A 183 6.01 -16.88 26.53
CA ASN A 183 7.27 -16.51 27.16
C ASN A 183 8.01 -15.54 26.23
N ILE A 184 8.35 -14.36 26.75
CA ILE A 184 9.08 -13.34 26.01
C ILE A 184 10.49 -13.26 26.59
N TYR A 185 11.49 -13.56 25.77
CA TYR A 185 12.89 -13.45 26.15
C TYR A 185 13.37 -12.02 25.89
N LEU A 186 13.99 -11.40 26.90
CA LEU A 186 14.53 -10.06 26.83
C LEU A 186 16.06 -10.11 26.81
N SER A 187 16.68 -9.25 26.00
CA SER A 187 18.14 -9.00 26.08
C SER A 187 18.48 -8.25 27.35
N ASP A 188 19.77 -8.18 27.70
CA ASP A 188 20.24 -7.47 28.90
C ASP A 188 19.78 -6.01 28.93
N THR A 189 19.88 -5.31 27.79
CA THR A 189 19.45 -3.92 27.64
C THR A 189 17.93 -3.77 27.74
N GLN A 190 17.17 -4.74 27.27
CA GLN A 190 15.71 -4.74 27.34
C GLN A 190 15.22 -5.05 28.76
N TRP A 191 15.91 -5.92 29.49
CA TRP A 191 15.58 -6.26 30.87
C TRP A 191 15.66 -5.06 31.80
N ASP A 192 16.67 -4.21 31.66
CA ASP A 192 16.83 -3.02 32.48
C ASP A 192 15.75 -1.95 32.25
N THR A 193 15.11 -1.99 31.11
CA THR A 193 14.07 -1.03 30.73
C THR A 193 12.65 -1.51 30.97
N TYR A 194 12.43 -2.83 31.20
CA TYR A 194 11.09 -3.39 31.31
C TYR A 194 10.25 -2.81 32.46
N ASN A 195 10.87 -2.38 33.56
CA ASN A 195 10.18 -1.76 34.70
C ASN A 195 9.46 -0.45 34.38
N LYS A 196 9.80 0.17 33.23
CA LYS A 196 9.21 1.44 32.78
C LYS A 196 8.25 1.27 31.60
N THR A 197 8.04 0.03 31.18
CA THR A 197 7.35 -0.31 29.93
C THR A 197 5.92 -0.74 30.21
N MET A 198 5.04 -0.43 29.29
CA MET A 198 3.72 -1.01 29.19
C MET A 198 3.76 -2.08 28.09
N PHE A 199 3.11 -3.21 28.30
CA PHE A 199 2.93 -4.24 27.28
C PHE A 199 1.51 -4.19 26.72
N ILE A 200 1.40 -4.22 25.42
CA ILE A 200 0.13 -4.37 24.70
C ILE A 200 0.08 -5.80 24.19
N LEU A 201 -0.92 -6.55 24.61
CA LEU A 201 -1.12 -7.95 24.27
C LEU A 201 -2.33 -8.07 23.34
N HIS A 202 -2.13 -8.58 22.14
CA HIS A 202 -3.22 -8.90 21.22
C HIS A 202 -3.55 -10.39 21.33
N LEU A 203 -4.78 -10.70 21.69
CA LEU A 203 -5.26 -12.07 21.77
C LEU A 203 -5.83 -12.56 20.44
N ASN A 204 -5.81 -13.89 20.24
CA ASN A 204 -6.40 -14.54 19.06
C ASN A 204 -7.90 -14.26 18.85
N ILE A 205 -8.60 -13.87 19.91
CA ILE A 205 -10.04 -13.53 19.91
C ILE A 205 -10.33 -12.06 19.56
N GLY A 206 -9.30 -11.30 19.11
CA GLY A 206 -9.46 -9.89 18.69
C GLY A 206 -9.49 -8.88 19.83
N ILE A 207 -9.17 -9.28 21.06
CA ILE A 207 -9.08 -8.37 22.21
C ILE A 207 -7.64 -7.88 22.38
N THR A 208 -7.49 -6.61 22.76
CA THR A 208 -6.24 -5.99 23.15
C THR A 208 -6.24 -5.71 24.65
N VAL A 209 -5.18 -6.13 25.33
CA VAL A 209 -5.00 -5.93 26.77
C VAL A 209 -3.70 -5.19 27.03
N CYS A 210 -3.76 -4.14 27.84
CA CYS A 210 -2.58 -3.37 28.26
C CYS A 210 -2.11 -3.82 29.65
N VAL A 211 -0.83 -4.18 29.76
CA VAL A 211 -0.22 -4.62 31.01
C VAL A 211 0.92 -3.67 31.38
N PRO A 212 0.82 -2.92 32.48
CA PRO A 212 1.91 -2.05 32.92
C PRO A 212 3.12 -2.87 33.33
N GLY A 213 4.26 -2.69 32.68
CA GLY A 213 5.49 -3.46 32.92
C GLY A 213 6.03 -3.33 34.34
N ARG A 214 5.84 -2.15 34.97
CA ARG A 214 6.26 -1.89 36.35
C ARG A 214 5.64 -2.81 37.40
N PHE A 215 4.56 -3.49 37.10
CA PHE A 215 3.89 -4.43 38.01
C PHE A 215 4.29 -5.88 37.79
N ILE A 216 5.10 -6.14 36.77
CA ILE A 216 5.59 -7.50 36.48
C ILE A 216 6.84 -7.74 37.35
N SER A 217 6.79 -8.68 38.24
CA SER A 217 7.91 -9.03 39.10
C SER A 217 8.14 -10.55 39.18
N ALA A 218 9.34 -10.94 39.62
CA ALA A 218 9.68 -12.34 39.78
C ALA A 218 8.95 -13.00 40.97
N THR A 219 8.47 -12.20 41.94
CA THR A 219 7.94 -12.68 43.22
C THR A 219 6.43 -12.60 43.34
N SER A 220 5.76 -11.83 42.45
CA SER A 220 4.31 -11.69 42.48
C SER A 220 3.73 -11.68 41.08
N ALA A 221 2.70 -12.47 40.86
CA ALA A 221 1.90 -12.40 39.64
C ALA A 221 1.01 -11.14 39.69
N PHE A 222 1.01 -10.40 38.61
CA PHE A 222 0.06 -9.32 38.39
C PHE A 222 -1.00 -9.79 37.41
N ASN A 223 -2.25 -9.61 37.75
CA ASN A 223 -3.40 -10.07 36.96
C ASN A 223 -4.07 -8.89 36.28
N VAL A 224 -4.40 -9.07 35.02
CA VAL A 224 -5.21 -8.12 34.23
C VAL A 224 -6.44 -8.85 33.73
N ASP A 225 -7.61 -8.31 34.05
CA ASP A 225 -8.88 -8.87 33.63
C ASP A 225 -9.34 -8.27 32.31
N TYR A 226 -9.98 -9.09 31.48
CA TYR A 226 -10.62 -8.67 30.23
C TYR A 226 -11.96 -9.37 30.04
N TYR A 227 -12.87 -8.70 29.34
CA TYR A 227 -14.21 -9.22 29.05
C TYR A 227 -14.30 -9.75 27.62
N TYR A 228 -14.88 -10.94 27.47
CA TYR A 228 -15.18 -11.53 26.18
C TYR A 228 -16.47 -12.37 26.25
N ASN A 229 -17.40 -12.15 25.33
CA ASN A 229 -18.68 -12.86 25.25
C ASN A 229 -19.44 -12.91 26.61
N GLY A 230 -19.46 -11.78 27.32
CA GLY A 230 -20.17 -11.65 28.59
C GLY A 230 -19.52 -12.32 29.80
N LYS A 231 -18.29 -12.85 29.64
CA LYS A 231 -17.51 -13.46 30.73
C LYS A 231 -16.23 -12.70 30.99
N MET A 232 -15.77 -12.74 32.21
CA MET A 232 -14.50 -12.19 32.63
C MET A 232 -13.41 -13.26 32.58
N TYR A 233 -12.27 -12.89 32.03
CA TYR A 233 -11.07 -13.72 31.93
C TYR A 233 -9.87 -12.94 32.45
N THR A 234 -8.82 -13.63 32.84
CA THR A 234 -7.65 -13.02 33.45
C THR A 234 -6.39 -13.41 32.69
N ILE A 235 -5.49 -12.44 32.47
CA ILE A 235 -4.11 -12.68 32.07
C ILE A 235 -3.24 -12.54 33.33
N SER A 236 -2.61 -13.62 33.74
CA SER A 236 -1.59 -13.61 34.78
C SER A 236 -0.23 -13.31 34.18
N THR A 237 0.48 -12.39 34.78
CA THR A 237 1.81 -11.96 34.32
C THR A 237 2.87 -12.32 35.36
N GLY A 238 4.04 -12.66 34.90
CA GLY A 238 5.18 -12.94 35.75
C GLY A 238 6.49 -12.72 35.00
N CYS A 239 7.60 -12.77 35.72
CA CYS A 239 8.91 -12.74 35.08
C CYS A 239 9.86 -13.72 35.72
N SER A 240 10.89 -14.12 34.97
CA SER A 240 12.03 -14.89 35.48
C SER A 240 13.27 -14.04 35.36
N SER A 241 13.77 -13.57 36.49
CA SER A 241 15.02 -12.80 36.55
C SER A 241 16.26 -13.61 36.14
N SER A 242 16.28 -14.90 36.46
CA SER A 242 17.39 -15.79 36.11
C SER A 242 17.47 -16.09 34.60
N ASN A 243 16.31 -16.19 33.92
CA ASN A 243 16.23 -16.55 32.52
C ASN A 243 15.85 -15.35 31.62
N LYS A 244 15.72 -14.15 32.21
CA LYS A 244 15.42 -12.89 31.50
C LYS A 244 14.25 -12.99 30.54
N TYR A 245 13.11 -13.53 30.98
CA TYR A 245 11.89 -13.59 30.20
C TYR A 245 10.67 -13.18 30.99
N LEU A 246 9.70 -12.63 30.27
CA LEU A 246 8.37 -12.35 30.77
C LEU A 246 7.41 -13.49 30.39
N ILE A 247 6.46 -13.74 31.28
CA ILE A 247 5.45 -14.78 31.09
C ILE A 247 4.08 -14.12 31.14
N PHE A 248 3.25 -14.42 30.14
CA PHE A 248 1.84 -14.05 30.11
C PHE A 248 1.01 -15.33 29.95
N THR A 249 0.05 -15.56 30.83
CA THR A 249 -0.78 -16.75 30.83
C THR A 249 -2.24 -16.35 30.87
N CYS A 250 -3.02 -16.75 29.85
CA CYS A 250 -4.48 -16.58 29.84
C CYS A 250 -5.14 -17.63 30.72
N SER A 251 -6.19 -17.25 31.45
CA SER A 251 -6.97 -18.16 32.30
C SER A 251 -7.76 -19.20 31.51
N ASP A 252 -8.05 -18.97 30.25
CA ASP A 252 -8.72 -19.88 29.35
C ASP A 252 -7.73 -20.47 28.34
N THR A 253 -7.73 -21.79 28.16
CA THR A 253 -6.81 -22.50 27.27
C THR A 253 -7.09 -22.28 25.77
N SER A 254 -8.28 -21.82 25.42
CA SER A 254 -8.63 -21.45 24.06
C SER A 254 -8.19 -20.05 23.67
N HIS A 255 -7.86 -19.22 24.66
CA HIS A 255 -7.35 -17.87 24.46
C HIS A 255 -5.80 -17.89 24.52
N TYR A 256 -5.14 -17.34 23.52
CA TYR A 256 -3.71 -17.19 23.51
C TYR A 256 -3.29 -15.82 22.95
N ILE A 257 -2.10 -15.40 23.33
CA ILE A 257 -1.55 -14.12 22.90
C ILE A 257 -0.96 -14.29 21.52
N LYS A 258 -1.48 -13.52 20.56
CA LYS A 258 -1.06 -13.54 19.16
C LYS A 258 0.14 -12.63 18.93
N ASN A 259 0.12 -11.43 19.51
CA ASN A 259 1.20 -10.45 19.40
C ASN A 259 1.43 -9.77 20.75
N VAL A 260 2.66 -9.34 20.99
CA VAL A 260 3.05 -8.55 22.17
C VAL A 260 3.88 -7.37 21.70
N TYR A 261 3.53 -6.19 22.18
CA TYR A 261 4.26 -4.96 21.93
C TYR A 261 4.70 -4.36 23.27
N GLY A 262 5.95 -3.94 23.34
CA GLY A 262 6.48 -3.22 24.51
C GLY A 262 6.52 -1.72 24.22
N ILE A 263 6.06 -0.91 25.18
CA ILE A 263 6.12 0.55 25.13
C ILE A 263 7.13 1.02 26.18
N ARG A 264 8.12 1.81 25.75
CA ARG A 264 9.09 2.47 26.62
C ARG A 264 8.53 3.65 27.39
#